data_2fb322b926fae4e3272177f8e6f01b60
#
_entry.id   2fb322b926fae4e3272177f8e6f01b60
#
_cell.length_a   1.000
_cell.length_b   1.000
_cell.length_c   1.000
_cell.angle_alpha   90.00
_cell.angle_beta   90.00
_cell.angle_gamma   90.00
#
_symmetry.space_group_name_H-M   'P 1'
#
loop_
_entity.id
_entity.type
_entity.pdbx_description
1 polymer ?
#
loop_
_entity_poly.entity_id
_entity_poly.type
_entity_poly.pdbx_seq_one_letter_code
_entity_poly.pdbx_strand_id
1 'polypeptide(L)'
;MKPIDREILRIALPAVVANITVPLLGLIDMSIAGHLGDAAFIGAMSVGATMFNLVYWNFGFLRMGTSGLTAQAYGRGDTSEAISVLLRACSLATAIALAIVMLQYPLQWLALKVISPSSEVLHLAQRYFFVVVWGAPAILAMMAIKGWFLGMQDSQSAMRISICVDVVNVIASLVAVFVLRMGFMGIATGTLVAEYVALAYSVHLLYKKHGTALRQASIAQALRGGNMRGFMSVNADIFVRSFCLMLVTLAFISVGARSGNLTLAVNSLIMQLFILFSYSMDGIAFAGEALVGRYEGANDREQLRCTVKRLFVWGSAVMVVYCIAYGGLPEVIFSLLTSDADVVSAAVSYRLWCVAIPIASMAAFVWDGVFIGQTRTRGMLLAVVTASAAFFVICFASPYPEGNNRLWTAFITYLAMRSAVQTWLYMRRG
;
A
#
# COMPACT_ATOMS: atom_id res chain seq x y z
N MET A 1 8.10 -18.53 -23.19
CA MET A 1 8.08 -17.95 -21.83
C MET A 1 8.77 -18.94 -20.89
N LYS A 2 9.75 -18.50 -20.11
CA LYS A 2 10.44 -19.41 -19.15
C LYS A 2 9.47 -19.82 -18.03
N PRO A 3 9.63 -20.97 -17.39
CA PRO A 3 8.74 -21.40 -16.30
C PRO A 3 8.59 -20.35 -15.19
N ILE A 4 9.69 -19.70 -14.81
CA ILE A 4 9.71 -18.66 -13.79
C ILE A 4 8.88 -17.41 -14.17
N ASP A 5 8.79 -17.06 -15.46
CA ASP A 5 7.97 -15.93 -15.91
C ASP A 5 6.49 -16.19 -15.66
N ARG A 6 6.07 -17.45 -15.86
CA ARG A 6 4.68 -17.86 -15.58
C ARG A 6 4.36 -17.78 -14.09
N GLU A 7 5.31 -18.17 -13.23
CA GLU A 7 5.13 -18.03 -11.77
C GLU A 7 5.05 -16.56 -11.35
N ILE A 8 5.93 -15.69 -11.89
CA ILE A 8 5.89 -14.24 -11.62
C ILE A 8 4.53 -13.67 -12.02
N LEU A 9 4.06 -13.90 -13.23
CA LEU A 9 2.77 -13.36 -13.71
C LEU A 9 1.57 -13.93 -12.96
N ARG A 10 1.63 -15.21 -12.56
CA ARG A 10 0.58 -15.85 -11.76
C ARG A 10 0.38 -15.15 -10.40
N ILE A 11 1.43 -14.56 -9.85
CA ILE A 11 1.36 -13.81 -8.58
C ILE A 11 1.10 -12.33 -8.86
N ALA A 12 1.81 -11.73 -9.82
CA ALA A 12 1.74 -10.31 -10.08
C ALA A 12 0.37 -9.86 -10.63
N LEU A 13 -0.21 -10.58 -11.59
CA LEU A 13 -1.47 -10.15 -12.20
C LEU A 13 -2.64 -10.07 -11.21
N PRO A 14 -2.90 -11.10 -10.36
CA PRO A 14 -3.93 -10.96 -9.34
C PRO A 14 -3.68 -9.80 -8.37
N ALA A 15 -2.42 -9.52 -8.04
CA ALA A 15 -2.06 -8.42 -7.15
C ALA A 15 -2.33 -7.06 -7.79
N VAL A 16 -1.98 -6.88 -9.07
CA VAL A 16 -2.28 -5.65 -9.83
C VAL A 16 -3.80 -5.42 -9.91
N VAL A 17 -4.57 -6.47 -10.21
CA VAL A 17 -6.04 -6.37 -10.24
C VAL A 17 -6.58 -5.92 -8.89
N ALA A 18 -6.12 -6.53 -7.78
CA ALA A 18 -6.55 -6.15 -6.45
C ALA A 18 -6.18 -4.70 -6.09
N ASN A 19 -5.04 -4.19 -6.55
CA ASN A 19 -4.61 -2.83 -6.26
C ASN A 19 -5.39 -1.78 -7.08
N ILE A 20 -5.79 -2.11 -8.32
CA ILE A 20 -6.57 -1.20 -9.17
C ILE A 20 -8.00 -1.03 -8.65
N THR A 21 -8.57 -2.01 -7.96
CA THR A 21 -9.93 -1.89 -7.42
C THR A 21 -10.03 -0.89 -6.25
N VAL A 22 -8.95 -0.66 -5.51
CA VAL A 22 -8.93 0.26 -4.35
C VAL A 22 -9.35 1.71 -4.73
N PRO A 23 -8.72 2.38 -5.71
CA PRO A 23 -9.16 3.72 -6.11
C PRO A 23 -10.56 3.74 -6.73
N LEU A 24 -10.98 2.67 -7.40
CA LEU A 24 -12.33 2.55 -7.95
C LEU A 24 -13.39 2.55 -6.84
N LEU A 25 -13.13 1.85 -5.75
CA LEU A 25 -14.02 1.85 -4.59
C LEU A 25 -14.18 3.26 -4.01
N GLY A 26 -13.08 3.99 -3.83
CA GLY A 26 -13.13 5.38 -3.35
C GLY A 26 -13.95 6.30 -4.25
N LEU A 27 -13.88 6.12 -5.58
CA LEU A 27 -14.68 6.87 -6.54
C LEU A 27 -16.18 6.52 -6.43
N ILE A 28 -16.52 5.25 -6.23
CA ILE A 28 -17.91 4.80 -6.06
C ILE A 28 -18.49 5.37 -4.77
N ASP A 29 -17.78 5.28 -3.65
CA ASP A 29 -18.23 5.83 -2.36
C ASP A 29 -18.44 7.35 -2.45
N MET A 30 -17.52 8.06 -3.12
CA MET A 30 -17.63 9.49 -3.38
C MET A 30 -18.83 9.84 -4.30
N SER A 31 -19.09 8.99 -5.30
CA SER A 31 -20.27 9.12 -6.16
C SER A 31 -21.57 8.92 -5.36
N ILE A 32 -21.64 7.92 -4.48
CA ILE A 32 -22.80 7.68 -3.61
C ILE A 32 -23.03 8.92 -2.71
N ALA A 33 -21.95 9.45 -2.10
CA ALA A 33 -22.04 10.67 -1.27
C ALA A 33 -22.54 11.89 -2.07
N GLY A 34 -22.08 12.04 -3.33
CA GLY A 34 -22.49 13.13 -4.20
C GLY A 34 -23.99 13.08 -4.60
N HIS A 35 -24.57 11.89 -4.72
CA HIS A 35 -25.98 11.72 -5.02
C HIS A 35 -26.93 11.96 -3.83
N LEU A 36 -26.38 12.18 -2.64
CA LEU A 36 -27.18 12.57 -1.46
C LEU A 36 -27.55 14.07 -1.42
N GLY A 37 -27.06 14.88 -2.36
CA GLY A 37 -27.53 16.24 -2.62
C GLY A 37 -26.87 17.33 -1.75
N ASP A 38 -25.89 17.01 -0.90
CA ASP A 38 -25.15 17.98 -0.09
C ASP A 38 -23.64 17.87 -0.33
N ALA A 39 -22.99 18.96 -0.71
CA ALA A 39 -21.55 19.03 -0.92
C ALA A 39 -20.74 18.69 0.35
N ALA A 40 -21.33 18.92 1.53
CA ALA A 40 -20.71 18.59 2.81
C ALA A 40 -20.46 17.06 2.96
N PHE A 41 -21.28 16.22 2.33
CA PHE A 41 -21.08 14.76 2.34
C PHE A 41 -19.82 14.33 1.56
N ILE A 42 -19.57 14.96 0.40
CA ILE A 42 -18.34 14.73 -0.36
C ILE A 42 -17.13 15.17 0.46
N GLY A 43 -17.20 16.35 1.08
CA GLY A 43 -16.15 16.84 1.96
C GLY A 43 -15.89 15.92 3.15
N ALA A 44 -16.96 15.44 3.81
CA ALA A 44 -16.85 14.53 4.96
C ALA A 44 -16.26 13.17 4.55
N MET A 45 -16.62 12.65 3.37
CA MET A 45 -16.05 11.42 2.82
C MET A 45 -14.55 11.55 2.55
N SER A 46 -14.14 12.65 1.92
CA SER A 46 -12.73 12.96 1.66
C SER A 46 -11.89 13.08 2.94
N VAL A 47 -12.41 13.80 3.94
CA VAL A 47 -11.78 13.90 5.27
C VAL A 47 -11.71 12.55 5.94
N GLY A 48 -12.79 11.78 5.95
CA GLY A 48 -12.84 10.43 6.51
C GLY A 48 -11.80 9.51 5.86
N ALA A 49 -11.76 9.45 4.53
CA ALA A 49 -10.77 8.66 3.80
C ALA A 49 -9.32 9.06 4.15
N THR A 50 -9.05 10.37 4.27
CA THR A 50 -7.73 10.88 4.68
C THR A 50 -7.36 10.44 6.09
N MET A 51 -8.31 10.53 7.05
CA MET A 51 -8.10 10.08 8.43
C MET A 51 -7.72 8.60 8.48
N PHE A 52 -8.44 7.73 7.75
CA PHE A 52 -8.16 6.30 7.71
C PHE A 52 -6.87 5.96 6.99
N ASN A 53 -6.53 6.66 5.91
CA ASN A 53 -5.23 6.51 5.25
C ASN A 53 -4.07 6.84 6.18
N LEU A 54 -4.16 7.93 6.96
CA LEU A 54 -3.14 8.28 7.94
C LEU A 54 -2.95 7.20 9.02
N VAL A 55 -4.04 6.57 9.45
CA VAL A 55 -3.99 5.51 10.47
C VAL A 55 -3.52 4.19 9.87
N TYR A 56 -4.16 3.70 8.79
CA TYR A 56 -3.96 2.32 8.32
C TYR A 56 -2.74 2.13 7.42
N TRP A 57 -2.29 3.15 6.68
CA TRP A 57 -1.13 2.99 5.77
C TRP A 57 0.11 2.49 6.49
N ASN A 58 0.36 2.99 7.69
CA ASN A 58 1.53 2.57 8.46
C ASN A 58 1.47 1.10 8.92
N PHE A 59 0.28 0.48 8.95
CA PHE A 59 0.12 -0.92 9.33
C PHE A 59 0.29 -1.91 8.16
N GLY A 60 0.62 -1.44 6.96
CA GLY A 60 0.99 -2.29 5.83
C GLY A 60 2.12 -3.27 6.10
N PHE A 61 2.93 -3.03 7.15
CA PHE A 61 3.96 -3.96 7.62
C PHE A 61 3.37 -5.33 8.03
N LEU A 62 2.12 -5.38 8.54
CA LEU A 62 1.45 -6.64 8.87
C LEU A 62 1.34 -7.55 7.65
N ARG A 63 1.04 -7.00 6.48
CA ARG A 63 1.01 -7.77 5.23
C ARG A 63 2.43 -8.15 4.78
N MET A 64 3.33 -7.17 4.69
CA MET A 64 4.67 -7.35 4.14
C MET A 64 5.53 -8.29 4.99
N GLY A 65 5.57 -8.07 6.32
CA GLY A 65 6.33 -8.91 7.23
C GLY A 65 5.82 -10.34 7.28
N THR A 66 4.50 -10.51 7.27
CA THR A 66 3.87 -11.83 7.23
C THR A 66 4.18 -12.55 5.92
N SER A 67 4.12 -11.86 4.78
CA SER A 67 4.41 -12.43 3.46
C SER A 67 5.83 -12.99 3.38
N GLY A 68 6.85 -12.18 3.70
CA GLY A 68 8.26 -12.60 3.61
C GLY A 68 8.59 -13.79 4.53
N LEU A 69 8.18 -13.72 5.80
CA LEU A 69 8.43 -14.80 6.77
C LEU A 69 7.69 -16.09 6.40
N THR A 70 6.45 -15.99 5.94
CA THR A 70 5.67 -17.14 5.47
C THR A 70 6.29 -17.75 4.23
N ALA A 71 6.75 -16.94 3.26
CA ALA A 71 7.37 -17.42 2.03
C ALA A 71 8.65 -18.22 2.32
N GLN A 72 9.46 -17.79 3.30
CA GLN A 72 10.64 -18.54 3.71
C GLN A 72 10.26 -19.85 4.43
N ALA A 73 9.26 -19.84 5.30
CA ALA A 73 8.77 -21.06 5.94
C ALA A 73 8.24 -22.06 4.89
N TYR A 74 7.47 -21.55 3.92
CA TYR A 74 7.00 -22.33 2.77
C TYR A 74 8.16 -22.96 1.98
N GLY A 75 9.21 -22.18 1.70
CA GLY A 75 10.40 -22.65 0.99
C GLY A 75 11.15 -23.76 1.72
N ARG A 76 11.18 -23.73 3.07
CA ARG A 76 11.73 -24.79 3.91
C ARG A 76 10.82 -26.03 4.02
N GLY A 77 9.58 -25.97 3.51
CA GLY A 77 8.59 -27.03 3.74
C GLY A 77 8.02 -27.05 5.16
N ASP A 78 8.27 -26.01 5.96
CA ASP A 78 7.83 -25.92 7.36
C ASP A 78 6.45 -25.27 7.48
N THR A 79 5.43 -26.11 7.33
CA THR A 79 4.03 -25.69 7.46
C THR A 79 3.70 -25.21 8.88
N SER A 80 4.35 -25.79 9.91
CA SER A 80 4.13 -25.42 11.30
C SER A 80 4.59 -23.99 11.57
N GLU A 81 5.80 -23.62 11.11
CA GLU A 81 6.28 -22.23 11.22
C GLU A 81 5.44 -21.27 10.37
N ALA A 82 5.01 -21.66 9.16
CA ALA A 82 4.12 -20.83 8.34
C ALA A 82 2.81 -20.48 9.08
N ILE A 83 2.20 -21.46 9.76
CA ILE A 83 1.01 -21.24 10.59
C ILE A 83 1.34 -20.38 11.82
N SER A 84 2.50 -20.63 12.45
CA SER A 84 2.95 -19.83 13.60
C SER A 84 3.13 -18.36 13.23
N VAL A 85 3.65 -18.06 12.05
CA VAL A 85 3.76 -16.68 11.50
C VAL A 85 2.38 -16.05 11.35
N LEU A 86 1.39 -16.78 10.82
CA LEU A 86 0.00 -16.30 10.71
C LEU A 86 -0.57 -15.95 12.07
N LEU A 87 -0.44 -16.86 13.05
CA LEU A 87 -0.99 -16.65 14.40
C LEU A 87 -0.33 -15.47 15.11
N ARG A 88 1.00 -15.29 14.99
CA ARG A 88 1.72 -14.11 15.51
C ARG A 88 1.22 -12.83 14.85
N ALA A 89 1.06 -12.83 13.52
CA ALA A 89 0.60 -11.66 12.78
C ALA A 89 -0.84 -11.30 13.14
N CYS A 90 -1.75 -12.27 13.23
CA CYS A 90 -3.13 -12.05 13.66
C CYS A 90 -3.22 -11.57 15.12
N SER A 91 -2.38 -12.12 16.03
CA SER A 91 -2.33 -11.66 17.42
C SER A 91 -1.83 -10.22 17.53
N LEU A 92 -0.79 -9.86 16.77
CA LEU A 92 -0.30 -8.48 16.70
C LEU A 92 -1.35 -7.55 16.08
N ALA A 93 -2.01 -7.96 15.00
CA ALA A 93 -3.08 -7.22 14.37
C ALA A 93 -4.23 -6.94 15.35
N THR A 94 -4.64 -7.96 16.13
CA THR A 94 -5.68 -7.82 17.15
C THR A 94 -5.26 -6.87 18.25
N ALA A 95 -4.03 -6.95 18.76
CA ALA A 95 -3.52 -6.04 19.78
C ALA A 95 -3.51 -4.59 19.31
N ILE A 96 -3.04 -4.35 18.07
CA ILE A 96 -3.05 -3.01 17.46
C ILE A 96 -4.49 -2.52 17.24
N ALA A 97 -5.39 -3.36 16.75
CA ALA A 97 -6.78 -3.01 16.52
C ALA A 97 -7.48 -2.59 17.82
N LEU A 98 -7.26 -3.34 18.89
CA LEU A 98 -7.77 -2.98 20.22
C LEU A 98 -7.21 -1.64 20.69
N ALA A 99 -5.92 -1.39 20.49
CA ALA A 99 -5.31 -0.10 20.81
C ALA A 99 -5.93 1.05 20.00
N ILE A 100 -6.18 0.86 18.69
CA ILE A 100 -6.85 1.87 17.84
C ILE A 100 -8.26 2.16 18.35
N VAL A 101 -9.04 1.12 18.65
CA VAL A 101 -10.41 1.29 19.17
C VAL A 101 -10.41 1.95 20.55
N MET A 102 -9.48 1.58 21.45
CA MET A 102 -9.35 2.23 22.76
C MET A 102 -8.94 3.70 22.66
N LEU A 103 -8.06 4.01 21.69
CA LEU A 103 -7.53 5.35 21.47
C LEU A 103 -8.32 6.13 20.40
N GLN A 104 -9.55 5.72 20.06
CA GLN A 104 -10.33 6.33 18.98
C GLN A 104 -10.58 7.84 19.19
N TYR A 105 -10.81 8.28 20.42
CA TYR A 105 -11.01 9.70 20.72
C TYR A 105 -9.77 10.57 20.49
N PRO A 106 -8.58 10.26 21.07
CA PRO A 106 -7.37 11.03 20.80
C PRO A 106 -6.92 10.93 19.34
N LEU A 107 -7.10 9.77 18.67
CA LEU A 107 -6.77 9.62 17.27
C LEU A 107 -7.63 10.51 16.37
N GLN A 108 -8.94 10.52 16.61
CA GLN A 108 -9.88 11.38 15.92
C GLN A 108 -9.56 12.87 16.12
N TRP A 109 -9.33 13.27 17.38
CA TRP A 109 -8.98 14.66 17.70
C TRP A 109 -7.69 15.12 17.00
N LEU A 110 -6.65 14.26 17.04
CA LEU A 110 -5.38 14.56 16.37
C LEU A 110 -5.53 14.67 14.85
N ALA A 111 -6.23 13.73 14.23
CA ALA A 111 -6.45 13.70 12.78
C ALA A 111 -7.23 14.95 12.32
N LEU A 112 -8.32 15.31 13.01
CA LEU A 112 -9.11 16.48 12.68
C LEU A 112 -8.37 17.80 12.94
N LYS A 113 -7.51 17.85 13.96
CA LYS A 113 -6.64 19.01 14.20
C LYS A 113 -5.62 19.23 13.06
N VAL A 114 -5.13 18.13 12.50
CA VAL A 114 -4.18 18.19 11.34
C VAL A 114 -4.91 18.59 10.07
N ILE A 115 -6.10 18.02 9.81
CA ILE A 115 -6.84 18.25 8.57
C ILE A 115 -7.59 19.61 8.60
N SER A 116 -8.07 20.02 9.78
CA SER A 116 -8.78 21.30 10.00
C SER A 116 -9.94 21.54 9.02
N PRO A 117 -10.95 20.63 8.94
CA PRO A 117 -12.07 20.78 8.03
C PRO A 117 -13.03 21.92 8.48
N SER A 118 -13.93 22.36 7.57
CA SER A 118 -14.99 23.29 7.90
C SER A 118 -15.94 22.73 8.97
N SER A 119 -16.67 23.61 9.68
CA SER A 119 -17.58 23.20 10.78
C SER A 119 -18.67 22.21 10.32
N GLU A 120 -19.20 22.38 9.11
CA GLU A 120 -20.22 21.48 8.54
C GLU A 120 -19.68 20.07 8.27
N VAL A 121 -18.47 19.99 7.69
CA VAL A 121 -17.78 18.74 7.40
C VAL A 121 -17.29 18.05 8.67
N LEU A 122 -16.89 18.83 9.68
CA LEU A 122 -16.34 18.33 10.94
C LEU A 122 -17.25 17.30 11.62
N HIS A 123 -18.53 17.66 11.85
CA HIS A 123 -19.49 16.78 12.53
C HIS A 123 -19.77 15.49 11.75
N LEU A 124 -19.86 15.58 10.42
CA LEU A 124 -20.08 14.42 9.57
C LEU A 124 -18.86 13.48 9.57
N ALA A 125 -17.65 14.05 9.44
CA ALA A 125 -16.40 13.29 9.48
C ALA A 125 -16.17 12.61 10.84
N GLN A 126 -16.55 13.27 11.95
CA GLN A 126 -16.50 12.66 13.29
C GLN A 126 -17.39 11.43 13.38
N ARG A 127 -18.67 11.57 12.99
CA ARG A 127 -19.62 10.46 13.01
C ARG A 127 -19.18 9.32 12.12
N TYR A 128 -18.69 9.62 10.92
CA TYR A 128 -18.14 8.64 9.99
C TYR A 128 -16.98 7.88 10.63
N PHE A 129 -16.02 8.59 11.23
CA PHE A 129 -14.87 7.98 11.90
C PHE A 129 -15.28 7.00 12.99
N PHE A 130 -16.22 7.38 13.88
CA PHE A 130 -16.65 6.51 14.98
C PHE A 130 -17.40 5.25 14.54
N VAL A 131 -17.91 5.20 13.32
CA VAL A 131 -18.47 3.96 12.76
C VAL A 131 -17.36 3.12 12.16
N VAL A 132 -16.55 3.70 11.27
CA VAL A 132 -15.56 2.92 10.48
C VAL A 132 -14.37 2.46 11.33
N VAL A 133 -14.04 3.14 12.44
CA VAL A 133 -12.95 2.72 13.34
C VAL A 133 -13.16 1.31 13.91
N TRP A 134 -14.39 0.87 14.07
CA TRP A 134 -14.73 -0.49 14.48
C TRP A 134 -14.39 -1.56 13.43
N GLY A 135 -14.07 -1.16 12.20
CA GLY A 135 -13.49 -2.02 11.17
C GLY A 135 -12.03 -2.37 11.40
N ALA A 136 -11.31 -1.69 12.31
CA ALA A 136 -9.88 -1.92 12.56
C ALA A 136 -9.52 -3.39 12.82
N PRO A 137 -10.25 -4.16 13.64
CA PRO A 137 -9.96 -5.58 13.83
C PRO A 137 -10.04 -6.38 12.53
N ALA A 138 -11.03 -6.11 11.69
CA ALA A 138 -11.21 -6.80 10.43
C ALA A 138 -10.12 -6.43 9.40
N ILE A 139 -9.87 -5.13 9.23
CA ILE A 139 -8.86 -4.60 8.28
C ILE A 139 -7.47 -5.16 8.60
N LEU A 140 -7.02 -5.05 9.86
CA LEU A 140 -5.67 -5.46 10.25
C LEU A 140 -5.50 -6.98 10.22
N ALA A 141 -6.51 -7.75 10.63
CA ALA A 141 -6.49 -9.21 10.50
C ALA A 141 -6.42 -9.64 9.03
N MET A 142 -7.20 -9.02 8.14
CA MET A 142 -7.14 -9.29 6.70
C MET A 142 -5.79 -8.91 6.09
N MET A 143 -5.12 -7.84 6.56
CA MET A 143 -3.75 -7.53 6.11
C MET A 143 -2.80 -8.70 6.41
N ALA A 144 -2.85 -9.25 7.64
CA ALA A 144 -2.04 -10.41 8.02
C ALA A 144 -2.39 -11.64 7.18
N ILE A 145 -3.68 -11.95 7.01
CA ILE A 145 -4.16 -13.11 6.24
C ILE A 145 -3.78 -13.00 4.75
N LYS A 146 -3.97 -11.83 4.13
CA LYS A 146 -3.57 -11.58 2.73
C LYS A 146 -2.06 -11.72 2.54
N GLY A 147 -1.25 -11.21 3.48
CA GLY A 147 0.19 -11.39 3.48
C GLY A 147 0.58 -12.87 3.59
N TRP A 148 -0.10 -13.61 4.47
CA TRP A 148 0.14 -15.04 4.63
C TRP A 148 -0.19 -15.83 3.36
N PHE A 149 -1.35 -15.59 2.73
CA PHE A 149 -1.69 -16.24 1.46
C PHE A 149 -0.65 -15.94 0.38
N LEU A 150 -0.17 -14.70 0.29
CA LEU A 150 0.88 -14.32 -0.65
C LEU A 150 2.17 -15.12 -0.39
N GLY A 151 2.60 -15.24 0.86
CA GLY A 151 3.76 -16.04 1.27
C GLY A 151 3.59 -17.54 0.96
N MET A 152 2.35 -18.06 1.07
CA MET A 152 1.97 -19.42 0.67
C MET A 152 1.84 -19.59 -0.86
N GLN A 153 2.28 -18.63 -1.68
CA GLN A 153 2.20 -18.62 -3.15
C GLN A 153 0.76 -18.56 -3.69
N ASP A 154 -0.22 -18.15 -2.87
CA ASP A 154 -1.65 -18.11 -3.22
C ASP A 154 -2.16 -16.66 -3.34
N SER A 155 -1.65 -15.93 -4.32
CA SER A 155 -2.09 -14.55 -4.61
C SER A 155 -3.56 -14.47 -5.05
N GLN A 156 -4.12 -15.56 -5.58
CA GLN A 156 -5.52 -15.60 -5.98
C GLN A 156 -6.48 -15.49 -4.78
N SER A 157 -6.15 -16.13 -3.64
CA SER A 157 -6.95 -15.97 -2.43
C SER A 157 -6.86 -14.55 -1.88
N ALA A 158 -5.68 -13.94 -1.88
CA ALA A 158 -5.51 -12.55 -1.48
C ALA A 158 -6.33 -11.59 -2.37
N MET A 159 -6.31 -11.80 -3.70
CA MET A 159 -7.13 -11.02 -4.66
C MET A 159 -8.63 -11.21 -4.40
N ARG A 160 -9.10 -12.46 -4.21
CA ARG A 160 -10.52 -12.74 -3.94
C ARG A 160 -11.02 -12.05 -2.68
N ILE A 161 -10.18 -11.98 -1.64
CA ILE A 161 -10.51 -11.27 -0.40
C ILE A 161 -10.67 -9.77 -0.70
N SER A 162 -9.75 -9.16 -1.46
CA SER A 162 -9.84 -7.74 -1.82
C SER A 162 -11.09 -7.45 -2.65
N ILE A 163 -11.37 -8.24 -3.69
CA ILE A 163 -12.60 -8.09 -4.50
C ILE A 163 -13.87 -8.30 -3.64
N CYS A 164 -13.82 -9.21 -2.66
CA CYS A 164 -14.96 -9.41 -1.75
C CYS A 164 -15.23 -8.14 -0.91
N VAL A 165 -14.18 -7.48 -0.37
CA VAL A 165 -14.31 -6.18 0.32
C VAL A 165 -15.01 -5.20 -0.60
N ASP A 166 -14.48 -5.00 -1.81
CA ASP A 166 -14.95 -3.96 -2.73
C ASP A 166 -16.40 -4.18 -3.17
N VAL A 167 -16.74 -5.42 -3.59
CA VAL A 167 -18.09 -5.77 -4.05
C VAL A 167 -19.11 -5.66 -2.92
N VAL A 168 -18.79 -6.19 -1.74
CA VAL A 168 -19.69 -6.13 -0.59
C VAL A 168 -19.84 -4.69 -0.10
N ASN A 169 -18.78 -3.88 -0.12
CA ASN A 169 -18.85 -2.46 0.22
C ASN A 169 -19.85 -1.73 -0.67
N VAL A 170 -19.72 -1.85 -1.99
CA VAL A 170 -20.63 -1.20 -2.94
C VAL A 170 -22.08 -1.61 -2.68
N ILE A 171 -22.34 -2.91 -2.58
CA ILE A 171 -23.70 -3.43 -2.37
C ILE A 171 -24.26 -2.98 -1.01
N ALA A 172 -23.47 -3.13 0.07
CA ALA A 172 -23.91 -2.77 1.40
C ALA A 172 -24.14 -1.26 1.56
N SER A 173 -23.26 -0.42 0.97
CA SER A 173 -23.43 1.04 0.97
C SER A 173 -24.67 1.46 0.20
N LEU A 174 -24.92 0.92 -1.01
CA LEU A 174 -26.13 1.20 -1.77
C LEU A 174 -27.41 0.78 -1.02
N VAL A 175 -27.42 -0.42 -0.41
CA VAL A 175 -28.56 -0.89 0.38
C VAL A 175 -28.76 0.00 1.61
N ALA A 176 -27.69 0.31 2.35
CA ALA A 176 -27.80 1.13 3.56
C ALA A 176 -28.26 2.57 3.24
N VAL A 177 -27.77 3.17 2.18
CA VAL A 177 -28.10 4.54 1.79
C VAL A 177 -29.51 4.64 1.21
N PHE A 178 -29.85 3.83 0.20
CA PHE A 178 -31.06 4.02 -0.60
C PHE A 178 -32.25 3.16 -0.13
N VAL A 179 -32.00 1.93 0.34
CA VAL A 179 -33.08 1.04 0.82
C VAL A 179 -33.39 1.29 2.29
N LEU A 180 -32.36 1.28 3.15
CA LEU A 180 -32.52 1.54 4.60
C LEU A 180 -32.59 3.02 4.94
N ARG A 181 -32.39 3.92 3.97
CA ARG A 181 -32.49 5.38 4.12
C ARG A 181 -31.62 5.96 5.24
N MET A 182 -30.44 5.37 5.45
CA MET A 182 -29.49 5.82 6.49
C MET A 182 -28.73 7.10 6.10
N GLY A 183 -28.94 7.62 4.87
CA GLY A 183 -28.23 8.79 4.35
C GLY A 183 -26.72 8.57 4.33
N PHE A 184 -25.94 9.62 4.62
CA PHE A 184 -24.48 9.59 4.60
C PHE A 184 -23.88 8.50 5.50
N MET A 185 -24.50 8.22 6.66
CA MET A 185 -24.02 7.17 7.57
C MET A 185 -24.16 5.76 7.00
N GLY A 186 -25.00 5.57 5.97
CA GLY A 186 -25.11 4.32 5.23
C GLY A 186 -23.81 3.90 4.55
N ILE A 187 -23.00 4.86 4.05
CA ILE A 187 -21.69 4.59 3.46
C ILE A 187 -20.73 4.01 4.52
N ALA A 188 -20.65 4.67 5.68
CA ALA A 188 -19.82 4.19 6.80
C ALA A 188 -20.22 2.79 7.28
N THR A 189 -21.54 2.55 7.39
CA THR A 189 -22.07 1.25 7.80
C THR A 189 -21.82 0.18 6.74
N GLY A 190 -21.97 0.52 5.45
CA GLY A 190 -21.66 -0.36 4.33
C GLY A 190 -20.20 -0.80 4.32
N THR A 191 -19.28 0.15 4.54
CA THR A 191 -17.85 -0.12 4.67
C THR A 191 -17.58 -1.07 5.85
N LEU A 192 -18.15 -0.81 7.02
CA LEU A 192 -17.99 -1.66 8.20
C LEU A 192 -18.49 -3.09 7.95
N VAL A 193 -19.66 -3.24 7.34
CA VAL A 193 -20.23 -4.55 6.98
C VAL A 193 -19.31 -5.29 6.01
N ALA A 194 -18.81 -4.61 4.99
CA ALA A 194 -17.91 -5.18 3.99
C ALA A 194 -16.64 -5.75 4.62
N GLU A 195 -16.03 -5.02 5.55
CA GLU A 195 -14.81 -5.46 6.24
C GLU A 195 -15.04 -6.74 7.04
N TYR A 196 -16.15 -6.85 7.77
CA TYR A 196 -16.44 -8.06 8.56
C TYR A 196 -16.88 -9.25 7.69
N VAL A 197 -17.65 -9.01 6.63
CA VAL A 197 -18.02 -10.07 5.66
C VAL A 197 -16.76 -10.62 4.97
N ALA A 198 -15.86 -9.74 4.54
CA ALA A 198 -14.61 -10.15 3.91
C ALA A 198 -13.66 -10.84 4.90
N LEU A 199 -13.64 -10.43 6.18
CA LEU A 199 -12.91 -11.15 7.22
C LEU A 199 -13.47 -12.58 7.38
N ALA A 200 -14.78 -12.73 7.47
CA ALA A 200 -15.43 -14.05 7.57
C ALA A 200 -15.09 -14.92 6.34
N TYR A 201 -15.12 -14.33 5.15
CA TYR A 201 -14.69 -15.01 3.92
C TYR A 201 -13.21 -15.39 3.94
N SER A 202 -12.35 -14.52 4.46
CA SER A 202 -10.91 -14.79 4.61
C SER A 202 -10.64 -15.99 5.52
N VAL A 203 -11.33 -16.03 6.66
CA VAL A 203 -11.27 -17.14 7.62
C VAL A 203 -11.83 -18.42 6.99
N HIS A 204 -12.94 -18.33 6.25
CA HIS A 204 -13.48 -19.48 5.50
C HIS A 204 -12.44 -20.04 4.50
N LEU A 205 -11.77 -19.19 3.73
CA LEU A 205 -10.72 -19.64 2.79
C LEU A 205 -9.54 -20.30 3.51
N LEU A 206 -9.12 -19.75 4.67
CA LEU A 206 -8.07 -20.35 5.49
C LEU A 206 -8.43 -21.76 5.94
N TYR A 207 -9.62 -21.93 6.53
CA TYR A 207 -10.07 -23.24 6.99
C TYR A 207 -10.31 -24.23 5.84
N LYS A 208 -10.83 -23.77 4.71
CA LYS A 208 -11.06 -24.61 3.53
C LYS A 208 -9.75 -25.17 2.96
N LYS A 209 -8.68 -24.37 2.93
CA LYS A 209 -7.41 -24.75 2.30
C LYS A 209 -6.40 -25.35 3.27
N HIS A 210 -6.39 -24.91 4.52
CA HIS A 210 -5.37 -25.26 5.52
C HIS A 210 -5.95 -25.68 6.87
N GLY A 211 -7.22 -26.09 6.93
CA GLY A 211 -7.94 -26.37 8.18
C GLY A 211 -7.30 -27.44 9.05
N THR A 212 -6.70 -28.48 8.45
CA THR A 212 -6.01 -29.54 9.20
C THR A 212 -4.80 -29.00 9.96
N ALA A 213 -3.97 -28.21 9.32
CA ALA A 213 -2.79 -27.59 9.94
C ALA A 213 -3.19 -26.53 10.99
N LEU A 214 -4.25 -25.77 10.74
CA LEU A 214 -4.76 -24.78 11.68
C LEU A 214 -5.33 -25.40 12.96
N ARG A 215 -6.00 -26.54 12.87
CA ARG A 215 -6.56 -27.24 14.04
C ARG A 215 -5.49 -27.81 14.97
N GLN A 216 -4.31 -28.09 14.46
CA GLN A 216 -3.17 -28.60 15.22
C GLN A 216 -2.33 -27.49 15.85
N ALA A 217 -2.54 -26.25 15.43
CA ALA A 217 -1.77 -25.10 15.86
C ALA A 217 -2.29 -24.53 17.19
N SER A 218 -1.35 -24.12 18.04
CA SER A 218 -1.65 -23.45 19.32
C SER A 218 -1.12 -22.02 19.30
N ILE A 219 -1.99 -21.05 19.60
CA ILE A 219 -1.61 -19.63 19.73
C ILE A 219 -0.54 -19.47 20.82
N ALA A 220 -0.69 -20.16 21.95
CA ALA A 220 0.28 -20.08 23.04
C ALA A 220 1.66 -20.58 22.62
N GLN A 221 1.73 -21.66 21.84
CA GLN A 221 2.99 -22.18 21.29
C GLN A 221 3.58 -21.22 20.24
N ALA A 222 2.75 -20.65 19.35
CA ALA A 222 3.18 -19.69 18.35
C ALA A 222 3.78 -18.42 19.00
N LEU A 223 3.21 -17.94 20.10
CA LEU A 223 3.68 -16.74 20.81
C LEU A 223 4.89 -17.02 21.70
N ARG A 224 5.00 -18.20 22.31
CA ARG A 224 6.12 -18.56 23.20
C ARG A 224 7.29 -19.21 22.46
N GLY A 225 7.01 -19.92 21.39
CA GLY A 225 7.98 -20.63 20.55
C GLY A 225 8.51 -19.77 19.40
N GLY A 226 9.61 -20.23 18.78
CA GLY A 226 10.16 -19.65 17.59
C GLY A 226 10.85 -18.28 17.75
N ASN A 227 11.17 -17.65 16.63
CA ASN A 227 11.89 -16.39 16.62
C ASN A 227 10.94 -15.16 16.69
N MET A 228 10.29 -14.94 17.85
CA MET A 228 9.44 -13.77 18.08
C MET A 228 10.22 -12.46 17.93
N ARG A 229 11.50 -12.43 18.40
CA ARG A 229 12.35 -11.24 18.26
C ARG A 229 12.61 -10.92 16.78
N GLY A 230 12.87 -11.94 15.95
CA GLY A 230 13.05 -11.77 14.50
C GLY A 230 11.76 -11.28 13.85
N PHE A 231 10.60 -11.87 14.20
CA PHE A 231 9.30 -11.42 13.72
C PHE A 231 9.04 -9.94 14.03
N MET A 232 9.26 -9.52 15.29
CA MET A 232 9.08 -8.13 15.71
C MET A 232 10.08 -7.19 15.04
N SER A 233 11.35 -7.60 14.88
CA SER A 233 12.37 -6.79 14.20
C SER A 233 11.99 -6.51 12.74
N VAL A 234 11.57 -7.53 11.99
CA VAL A 234 11.12 -7.37 10.60
C VAL A 234 9.96 -6.39 10.48
N ASN A 235 8.94 -6.56 11.34
CA ASN A 235 7.77 -5.69 11.33
C ASN A 235 8.10 -4.25 11.77
N ALA A 236 8.98 -4.06 12.77
CA ALA A 236 9.42 -2.75 13.21
C ALA A 236 10.22 -2.00 12.12
N ASP A 237 11.14 -2.68 11.43
CA ASP A 237 11.90 -2.08 10.34
C ASP A 237 10.97 -1.58 9.22
N ILE A 238 9.95 -2.38 8.85
CA ILE A 238 8.98 -2.02 7.82
C ILE A 238 8.08 -0.87 8.31
N PHE A 239 7.67 -0.88 9.58
CA PHE A 239 6.89 0.22 10.16
C PHE A 239 7.64 1.55 10.10
N VAL A 240 8.89 1.59 10.57
CA VAL A 240 9.73 2.80 10.53
C VAL A 240 9.96 3.25 9.09
N ARG A 241 10.19 2.31 8.16
CA ARG A 241 10.28 2.60 6.73
C ARG A 241 9.00 3.29 6.23
N SER A 242 7.83 2.73 6.53
CA SER A 242 6.53 3.28 6.07
C SER A 242 6.28 4.67 6.64
N PHE A 243 6.69 4.90 7.88
CA PHE A 243 6.64 6.22 8.50
C PHE A 243 7.53 7.24 7.78
N CYS A 244 8.75 6.88 7.39
CA CYS A 244 9.62 7.75 6.57
C CYS A 244 9.01 8.07 5.21
N LEU A 245 8.38 7.06 4.53
CA LEU A 245 7.67 7.27 3.27
C LEU A 245 6.54 8.29 3.44
N MET A 246 5.76 8.16 4.50
CA MET A 246 4.65 9.08 4.83
C MET A 246 5.17 10.50 5.06
N LEU A 247 6.26 10.66 5.81
CA LEU A 247 6.85 11.99 6.05
C LEU A 247 7.29 12.67 4.77
N VAL A 248 7.93 11.95 3.84
CA VAL A 248 8.34 12.50 2.53
C VAL A 248 7.11 12.93 1.72
N THR A 249 6.06 12.10 1.69
CA THR A 249 4.82 12.42 0.97
C THR A 249 4.11 13.64 1.56
N LEU A 250 3.99 13.71 2.89
CA LEU A 250 3.40 14.88 3.56
C LEU A 250 4.21 16.16 3.33
N ALA A 251 5.54 16.08 3.39
CA ALA A 251 6.41 17.20 3.11
C ALA A 251 6.28 17.66 1.65
N PHE A 252 6.21 16.73 0.69
CA PHE A 252 6.00 17.02 -0.72
C PHE A 252 4.71 17.82 -0.95
N ILE A 253 3.59 17.33 -0.38
CA ILE A 253 2.28 18.00 -0.47
C ILE A 253 2.33 19.39 0.20
N SER A 254 2.89 19.47 1.42
CA SER A 254 2.97 20.72 2.18
C SER A 254 3.80 21.81 1.49
N VAL A 255 4.93 21.44 0.90
CA VAL A 255 5.77 22.38 0.15
C VAL A 255 5.09 22.78 -1.17
N GLY A 256 4.48 21.81 -1.87
CA GLY A 256 3.71 22.09 -3.10
C GLY A 256 2.55 23.05 -2.86
N ALA A 257 1.84 22.93 -1.74
CA ALA A 257 0.73 23.81 -1.38
C ALA A 257 1.16 25.30 -1.20
N ARG A 258 2.39 25.53 -0.77
CA ARG A 258 2.94 26.92 -0.63
C ARG A 258 3.29 27.59 -1.95
N SER A 259 3.35 26.83 -3.05
CA SER A 259 3.72 27.33 -4.38
C SER A 259 2.54 27.82 -5.21
N GLY A 260 1.34 27.89 -4.61
CA GLY A 260 0.11 28.36 -5.25
C GLY A 260 -0.81 27.23 -5.76
N ASN A 261 -2.08 27.58 -6.00
CA ASN A 261 -3.13 26.60 -6.30
C ASN A 261 -2.89 25.84 -7.61
N LEU A 262 -2.43 26.52 -8.68
CA LEU A 262 -2.13 25.88 -9.96
C LEU A 262 -1.00 24.85 -9.80
N THR A 263 0.07 25.22 -9.11
CA THR A 263 1.21 24.32 -8.86
C THR A 263 0.79 23.12 -8.02
N LEU A 264 -0.04 23.33 -7.00
CA LEU A 264 -0.57 22.25 -6.18
C LEU A 264 -1.42 21.28 -7.00
N ALA A 265 -2.30 21.79 -7.88
CA ALA A 265 -3.11 20.98 -8.78
C ALA A 265 -2.25 20.13 -9.72
N VAL A 266 -1.26 20.75 -10.37
CA VAL A 266 -0.29 20.06 -11.24
C VAL A 266 0.46 18.96 -10.49
N ASN A 267 1.00 19.27 -9.30
CA ASN A 267 1.71 18.30 -8.48
C ASN A 267 0.81 17.13 -8.07
N SER A 268 -0.46 17.40 -7.75
CA SER A 268 -1.43 16.36 -7.40
C SER A 268 -1.71 15.43 -8.57
N LEU A 269 -1.85 15.95 -9.79
CA LEU A 269 -2.03 15.14 -10.99
C LEU A 269 -0.81 14.24 -11.26
N ILE A 270 0.40 14.79 -11.17
CA ILE A 270 1.61 14.01 -11.41
C ILE A 270 1.80 12.94 -10.30
N MET A 271 1.42 13.25 -9.06
CA MET A 271 1.42 12.26 -7.98
C MET A 271 0.41 11.11 -8.23
N GLN A 272 -0.73 11.37 -8.90
CA GLN A 272 -1.64 10.30 -9.33
C GLN A 272 -0.97 9.37 -10.35
N LEU A 273 -0.14 9.92 -11.26
CA LEU A 273 0.64 9.10 -12.20
C LEU A 273 1.66 8.22 -11.45
N PHE A 274 2.31 8.78 -10.42
CA PHE A 274 3.21 8.00 -9.54
C PHE A 274 2.46 6.86 -8.84
N ILE A 275 1.26 7.12 -8.30
CA ILE A 275 0.45 6.11 -7.62
C ILE A 275 0.01 5.00 -8.60
N LEU A 276 -0.40 5.36 -9.81
CA LEU A 276 -0.79 4.40 -10.83
C LEU A 276 0.37 3.48 -11.24
N PHE A 277 1.57 4.05 -11.43
CA PHE A 277 2.78 3.28 -11.67
C PHE A 277 3.13 2.38 -10.47
N SER A 278 3.03 2.91 -9.26
CA SER A 278 3.27 2.17 -8.01
C SER A 278 2.39 0.93 -7.90
N TYR A 279 1.09 1.04 -8.14
CA TYR A 279 0.17 -0.11 -8.10
C TYR A 279 0.54 -1.23 -9.09
N SER A 280 1.03 -0.86 -10.27
CA SER A 280 1.51 -1.84 -11.24
C SER A 280 2.81 -2.50 -10.78
N MET A 281 3.74 -1.74 -10.22
CA MET A 281 5.01 -2.24 -9.69
C MET A 281 4.84 -3.07 -8.41
N ASP A 282 3.82 -2.77 -7.60
CA ASP A 282 3.50 -3.57 -6.41
C ASP A 282 3.16 -5.02 -6.77
N GLY A 283 2.54 -5.26 -7.94
CA GLY A 283 2.33 -6.63 -8.42
C GLY A 283 3.65 -7.38 -8.64
N ILE A 284 4.66 -6.72 -9.22
CA ILE A 284 6.00 -7.29 -9.40
C ILE A 284 6.70 -7.48 -8.04
N ALA A 285 6.56 -6.51 -7.14
CA ALA A 285 7.10 -6.60 -5.77
C ALA A 285 6.49 -7.77 -4.99
N PHE A 286 5.18 -8.01 -5.09
CA PHE A 286 4.50 -9.15 -4.44
C PHE A 286 4.99 -10.49 -4.98
N ALA A 287 5.25 -10.58 -6.31
CA ALA A 287 5.89 -11.76 -6.87
C ALA A 287 7.32 -11.94 -6.33
N GLY A 288 8.05 -10.83 -6.11
CA GLY A 288 9.35 -10.81 -5.44
C GLY A 288 9.27 -11.32 -3.99
N GLU A 289 8.35 -10.78 -3.19
CA GLU A 289 8.12 -11.22 -1.80
C GLU A 289 7.91 -12.73 -1.71
N ALA A 290 7.03 -13.26 -2.56
CA ALA A 290 6.64 -14.66 -2.53
C ALA A 290 7.73 -15.60 -3.07
N LEU A 291 8.24 -15.34 -4.28
CA LEU A 291 9.17 -16.26 -4.97
C LEU A 291 10.58 -16.17 -4.39
N VAL A 292 11.08 -14.95 -4.15
CA VAL A 292 12.41 -14.79 -3.53
C VAL A 292 12.42 -15.36 -2.12
N GLY A 293 11.34 -15.13 -1.34
CA GLY A 293 11.21 -15.71 -0.01
C GLY A 293 11.19 -17.24 -0.03
N ARG A 294 10.47 -17.84 -0.99
CA ARG A 294 10.45 -19.29 -1.20
C ARG A 294 11.83 -19.84 -1.50
N TYR A 295 12.57 -19.24 -2.45
CA TYR A 295 13.91 -19.75 -2.82
C TYR A 295 14.97 -19.44 -1.75
N GLU A 296 14.86 -18.33 -1.04
CA GLU A 296 15.71 -18.06 0.14
C GLU A 296 15.46 -19.12 1.23
N GLY A 297 14.19 -19.45 1.52
CA GLY A 297 13.82 -20.48 2.47
C GLY A 297 14.32 -21.88 2.07
N ALA A 298 14.22 -22.22 0.79
CA ALA A 298 14.73 -23.48 0.21
C ALA A 298 16.26 -23.52 0.09
N ASN A 299 16.96 -22.40 0.36
CA ASN A 299 18.41 -22.24 0.14
C ASN A 299 18.85 -22.47 -1.32
N ASP A 300 17.93 -22.24 -2.27
CA ASP A 300 18.17 -22.38 -3.71
C ASP A 300 18.64 -21.04 -4.31
N ARG A 301 19.95 -20.82 -4.24
CA ARG A 301 20.56 -19.57 -4.70
C ARG A 301 20.51 -19.37 -6.22
N GLU A 302 20.48 -20.44 -6.98
CA GLU A 302 20.40 -20.37 -8.43
C GLU A 302 19.05 -19.85 -8.89
N GLN A 303 17.96 -20.46 -8.41
CA GLN A 303 16.59 -20.02 -8.70
C GLN A 303 16.31 -18.62 -8.14
N LEU A 304 16.84 -18.29 -6.96
CA LEU A 304 16.74 -16.96 -6.39
C LEU A 304 17.35 -15.90 -7.33
N ARG A 305 18.60 -16.10 -7.79
CA ARG A 305 19.26 -15.17 -8.73
C ARG A 305 18.52 -15.09 -10.07
N CYS A 306 18.05 -16.21 -10.58
CA CYS A 306 17.23 -16.26 -11.79
C CYS A 306 15.95 -15.45 -11.62
N THR A 307 15.25 -15.64 -10.49
CA THR A 307 14.01 -14.91 -10.14
C THR A 307 14.25 -13.41 -10.08
N VAL A 308 15.27 -12.96 -9.34
CA VAL A 308 15.61 -11.53 -9.25
C VAL A 308 15.85 -10.92 -10.63
N LYS A 309 16.65 -11.59 -11.48
CA LYS A 309 16.88 -11.12 -12.87
C LYS A 309 15.57 -10.99 -13.66
N ARG A 310 14.67 -11.96 -13.53
CA ARG A 310 13.38 -11.95 -14.26
C ARG A 310 12.42 -10.89 -13.71
N LEU A 311 12.41 -10.63 -12.41
CA LEU A 311 11.65 -9.53 -11.81
C LEU A 311 12.09 -8.17 -12.37
N PHE A 312 13.40 -7.95 -12.52
CA PHE A 312 13.93 -6.74 -13.17
C PHE A 312 13.52 -6.65 -14.65
N VAL A 313 13.51 -7.76 -15.40
CA VAL A 313 13.04 -7.76 -16.79
C VAL A 313 11.57 -7.34 -16.87
N TRP A 314 10.70 -7.91 -16.04
CA TRP A 314 9.29 -7.55 -16.00
C TRP A 314 9.06 -6.13 -15.48
N GLY A 315 9.77 -5.72 -14.43
CA GLY A 315 9.75 -4.35 -13.93
C GLY A 315 10.19 -3.33 -14.98
N SER A 316 11.25 -3.64 -15.74
CA SER A 316 11.69 -2.80 -16.85
C SER A 316 10.67 -2.74 -17.98
N ALA A 317 9.99 -3.84 -18.29
CA ALA A 317 8.92 -3.84 -19.30
C ALA A 317 7.76 -2.92 -18.88
N VAL A 318 7.32 -3.00 -17.61
CA VAL A 318 6.31 -2.08 -17.06
C VAL A 318 6.82 -0.65 -17.12
N MET A 319 8.04 -0.37 -16.67
CA MET A 319 8.66 0.97 -16.72
C MET A 319 8.62 1.55 -18.14
N VAL A 320 9.03 0.78 -19.15
CA VAL A 320 9.05 1.24 -20.55
C VAL A 320 7.65 1.59 -21.04
N VAL A 321 6.64 0.77 -20.74
CA VAL A 321 5.24 1.06 -21.09
C VAL A 321 4.78 2.39 -20.51
N TYR A 322 5.07 2.64 -19.22
CA TYR A 322 4.70 3.89 -18.56
C TYR A 322 5.51 5.09 -19.09
N CYS A 323 6.80 4.92 -19.39
CA CYS A 323 7.61 5.98 -20.01
C CYS A 323 7.07 6.39 -21.38
N ILE A 324 6.66 5.42 -22.21
CA ILE A 324 6.03 5.69 -23.52
C ILE A 324 4.71 6.41 -23.34
N ALA A 325 3.86 5.95 -22.41
CA ALA A 325 2.57 6.56 -22.14
C ALA A 325 2.72 8.02 -21.62
N TYR A 326 3.54 8.22 -20.60
CA TYR A 326 3.73 9.53 -19.97
C TYR A 326 4.50 10.52 -20.84
N GLY A 327 5.43 10.03 -21.67
CA GLY A 327 6.20 10.89 -22.59
C GLY A 327 5.49 11.17 -23.91
N GLY A 328 4.71 10.19 -24.42
CA GLY A 328 4.07 10.28 -25.74
C GLY A 328 2.64 10.80 -25.72
N LEU A 329 1.90 10.62 -24.62
CA LEU A 329 0.47 10.95 -24.52
C LEU A 329 0.14 11.81 -23.27
N PRO A 330 0.98 12.77 -22.84
CA PRO A 330 0.76 13.50 -21.59
C PRO A 330 -0.54 14.30 -21.59
N GLU A 331 -0.87 14.97 -22.69
CA GLU A 331 -2.12 15.76 -22.84
C GLU A 331 -3.36 14.89 -22.68
N VAL A 332 -3.39 13.73 -23.34
CA VAL A 332 -4.52 12.78 -23.25
C VAL A 332 -4.70 12.29 -21.82
N ILE A 333 -3.59 11.93 -21.17
CA ILE A 333 -3.64 11.40 -19.79
C ILE A 333 -4.12 12.47 -18.81
N PHE A 334 -3.60 13.71 -18.91
CA PHE A 334 -4.02 14.78 -18.01
C PHE A 334 -5.47 15.24 -18.29
N SER A 335 -5.91 15.28 -19.55
CA SER A 335 -7.29 15.62 -19.88
C SER A 335 -8.32 14.57 -19.43
N LEU A 336 -7.90 13.31 -19.22
CA LEU A 336 -8.74 12.29 -18.57
C LEU A 336 -8.88 12.51 -17.06
N LEU A 337 -7.92 13.20 -16.44
CA LEU A 337 -7.89 13.43 -14.98
C LEU A 337 -8.53 14.76 -14.57
N THR A 338 -8.53 15.76 -15.45
CA THR A 338 -9.14 17.08 -15.20
C THR A 338 -9.65 17.73 -16.47
N SER A 339 -10.74 18.49 -16.35
CA SER A 339 -11.30 19.34 -17.43
C SER A 339 -10.72 20.75 -17.47
N ASP A 340 -9.86 21.12 -16.53
CA ASP A 340 -9.24 22.44 -16.43
C ASP A 340 -8.07 22.54 -17.43
N ALA A 341 -8.25 23.32 -18.51
CA ALA A 341 -7.27 23.48 -19.58
C ALA A 341 -5.95 24.11 -19.12
N ASP A 342 -6.02 25.03 -18.16
CA ASP A 342 -4.82 25.71 -17.62
C ASP A 342 -3.96 24.73 -16.83
N VAL A 343 -4.62 23.86 -16.03
CA VAL A 343 -3.95 22.81 -15.28
C VAL A 343 -3.34 21.77 -16.22
N VAL A 344 -4.06 21.34 -17.27
CA VAL A 344 -3.53 20.40 -18.26
C VAL A 344 -2.31 20.97 -18.97
N SER A 345 -2.40 22.20 -19.49
CA SER A 345 -1.28 22.86 -20.16
C SER A 345 -0.05 23.02 -19.26
N ALA A 346 -0.25 23.43 -18.00
CA ALA A 346 0.80 23.52 -17.03
C ALA A 346 1.42 22.16 -16.71
N ALA A 347 0.60 21.09 -16.54
CA ALA A 347 1.06 19.75 -16.24
C ALA A 347 1.90 19.13 -17.36
N VAL A 348 1.55 19.40 -18.63
CA VAL A 348 2.31 18.94 -19.81
C VAL A 348 3.75 19.50 -19.80
N SER A 349 3.97 20.69 -19.29
CA SER A 349 5.32 21.26 -19.15
C SER A 349 6.22 20.43 -18.20
N TYR A 350 5.62 19.68 -17.27
CA TYR A 350 6.31 18.77 -16.34
C TYR A 350 6.47 17.34 -16.86
N ARG A 351 6.19 17.05 -18.14
CA ARG A 351 6.26 15.71 -18.75
C ARG A 351 7.58 14.96 -18.49
N LEU A 352 8.71 15.70 -18.41
CA LEU A 352 10.01 15.08 -18.13
C LEU A 352 10.06 14.47 -16.73
N TRP A 353 9.43 15.13 -15.75
CA TRP A 353 9.31 14.57 -14.39
C TRP A 353 8.41 13.35 -14.37
N CYS A 354 7.32 13.34 -15.16
CA CYS A 354 6.45 12.16 -15.29
C CYS A 354 7.21 10.93 -15.83
N VAL A 355 8.08 11.13 -16.81
CA VAL A 355 8.94 10.06 -17.37
C VAL A 355 10.06 9.67 -16.39
N ALA A 356 10.60 10.63 -15.65
CA ALA A 356 11.65 10.36 -14.66
C ALA A 356 11.17 9.49 -13.49
N ILE A 357 9.88 9.55 -13.12
CA ILE A 357 9.28 8.77 -12.03
C ILE A 357 9.47 7.25 -12.24
N PRO A 358 8.99 6.63 -13.34
CA PRO A 358 9.17 5.20 -13.57
C PRO A 358 10.67 4.80 -13.60
N ILE A 359 11.51 5.59 -14.25
CA ILE A 359 12.94 5.31 -14.39
C ILE A 359 13.64 5.30 -13.03
N ALA A 360 13.39 6.30 -12.19
CA ALA A 360 14.03 6.44 -10.90
C ALA A 360 13.54 5.42 -9.86
N SER A 361 12.26 5.02 -9.94
CA SER A 361 11.62 4.23 -8.88
C SER A 361 11.49 2.74 -9.17
N MET A 362 11.55 2.29 -10.42
CA MET A 362 11.34 0.89 -10.81
C MET A 362 12.20 -0.07 -9.99
N ALA A 363 13.51 0.20 -9.91
CA ALA A 363 14.41 -0.68 -9.17
C ALA A 363 14.10 -0.71 -7.66
N ALA A 364 13.67 0.41 -7.06
CA ALA A 364 13.27 0.45 -5.66
C ALA A 364 12.07 -0.46 -5.36
N PHE A 365 11.05 -0.49 -6.23
CA PHE A 365 9.90 -1.38 -6.08
C PHE A 365 10.29 -2.86 -6.20
N VAL A 366 11.13 -3.22 -7.19
CA VAL A 366 11.62 -4.59 -7.34
C VAL A 366 12.43 -5.00 -6.12
N TRP A 367 13.35 -4.15 -5.67
CA TRP A 367 14.16 -4.43 -4.48
C TRP A 367 13.32 -4.51 -3.20
N ASP A 368 12.29 -3.71 -3.04
CA ASP A 368 11.38 -3.82 -1.88
C ASP A 368 10.83 -5.25 -1.78
N GLY A 369 10.33 -5.82 -2.88
CA GLY A 369 9.87 -7.20 -2.92
C GLY A 369 10.98 -8.22 -2.59
N VAL A 370 12.16 -8.05 -3.16
CA VAL A 370 13.32 -8.92 -2.92
C VAL A 370 13.77 -8.87 -1.47
N PHE A 371 13.92 -7.67 -0.89
CA PHE A 371 14.38 -7.49 0.50
C PHE A 371 13.36 -8.03 1.50
N ILE A 372 12.05 -7.87 1.24
CA ILE A 372 11.00 -8.46 2.06
C ILE A 372 11.04 -9.98 1.98
N GLY A 373 11.14 -10.56 0.77
CA GLY A 373 11.27 -12.01 0.59
C GLY A 373 12.49 -12.59 1.32
N GLN A 374 13.62 -11.89 1.29
CA GLN A 374 14.82 -12.28 2.04
C GLN A 374 14.76 -11.94 3.53
N THR A 375 13.69 -11.26 4.01
CA THR A 375 13.59 -10.71 5.37
C THR A 375 14.76 -9.79 5.78
N ARG A 376 15.40 -9.16 4.78
CA ARG A 376 16.51 -8.20 4.97
C ARG A 376 16.01 -6.77 5.15
N THR A 377 15.03 -6.58 6.03
CA THR A 377 14.28 -5.33 6.20
C THR A 377 15.13 -4.14 6.65
N ARG A 378 16.23 -4.38 7.40
CA ARG A 378 17.18 -3.33 7.79
C ARG A 378 17.85 -2.65 6.59
N GLY A 379 18.17 -3.42 5.53
CA GLY A 379 18.75 -2.85 4.30
C GLY A 379 17.75 -1.93 3.58
N MET A 380 16.49 -2.35 3.53
CA MET A 380 15.42 -1.57 2.97
C MET A 380 15.15 -0.29 3.79
N LEU A 381 15.15 -0.39 5.13
CA LEU A 381 15.02 0.76 6.03
C LEU A 381 16.16 1.76 5.82
N LEU A 382 17.41 1.30 5.79
CA LEU A 382 18.57 2.16 5.56
C LEU A 382 18.45 2.93 4.24
N ALA A 383 18.04 2.25 3.16
CA ALA A 383 17.86 2.89 1.86
C ALA A 383 16.79 4.00 1.90
N VAL A 384 15.68 3.77 2.59
CA VAL A 384 14.62 4.78 2.71
C VAL A 384 15.07 5.95 3.59
N VAL A 385 15.72 5.69 4.74
CA VAL A 385 16.20 6.75 5.64
C VAL A 385 17.22 7.65 4.92
N THR A 386 18.20 7.07 4.22
CA THR A 386 19.21 7.84 3.48
C THR A 386 18.58 8.64 2.34
N ALA A 387 17.64 8.05 1.62
CA ALA A 387 16.92 8.74 0.55
C ALA A 387 16.03 9.88 1.09
N SER A 388 15.34 9.65 2.22
CA SER A 388 14.54 10.69 2.87
C SER A 388 15.40 11.85 3.35
N ALA A 389 16.58 11.58 3.92
CA ALA A 389 17.52 12.62 4.29
C ALA A 389 17.94 13.46 3.08
N ALA A 390 18.24 12.84 1.94
CA ALA A 390 18.56 13.54 0.69
C ALA A 390 17.38 14.40 0.20
N PHE A 391 16.15 13.88 0.26
CA PHE A 391 14.94 14.65 -0.07
C PHE A 391 14.87 15.93 0.76
N PHE A 392 14.98 15.82 2.09
CA PHE A 392 14.87 16.97 2.98
C PHE A 392 16.02 17.97 2.77
N VAL A 393 17.25 17.50 2.56
CA VAL A 393 18.40 18.37 2.26
C VAL A 393 18.18 19.14 0.97
N ILE A 394 17.76 18.50 -0.13
CA ILE A 394 17.51 19.17 -1.40
C ILE A 394 16.33 20.14 -1.26
N CYS A 395 15.27 19.71 -0.62
CA CYS A 395 14.05 20.50 -0.51
C CYS A 395 14.23 21.79 0.30
N PHE A 396 15.02 21.75 1.39
CA PHE A 396 15.12 22.83 2.36
C PHE A 396 16.49 23.55 2.40
N ALA A 397 17.58 22.86 2.03
CA ALA A 397 18.93 23.43 2.11
C ALA A 397 19.55 23.77 0.76
N SER A 398 19.05 23.19 -0.36
CA SER A 398 19.60 23.49 -1.69
C SER A 398 19.04 24.81 -2.23
N PRO A 399 19.88 25.74 -2.71
CA PRO A 399 19.42 26.96 -3.38
C PRO A 399 18.92 26.70 -4.81
N TYR A 400 19.34 25.61 -5.44
CA TYR A 400 19.02 25.25 -6.83
C TYR A 400 18.54 23.81 -6.98
N PRO A 401 17.63 23.52 -7.95
CA PRO A 401 16.84 24.48 -8.74
C PRO A 401 15.80 25.21 -7.89
N GLU A 402 15.28 26.35 -8.38
CA GLU A 402 14.26 27.14 -7.67
C GLU A 402 12.84 26.63 -7.91
N GLY A 403 11.92 27.01 -7.02
CA GLY A 403 10.49 26.77 -7.16
C GLY A 403 10.11 25.29 -7.16
N ASN A 404 9.09 24.96 -7.95
CA ASN A 404 8.53 23.59 -8.03
C ASN A 404 9.51 22.57 -8.62
N ASN A 405 10.44 22.98 -9.45
CA ASN A 405 11.50 22.09 -9.97
C ASN A 405 12.41 21.56 -8.87
N ARG A 406 12.67 22.35 -7.80
CA ARG A 406 13.41 21.86 -6.63
C ARG A 406 12.68 20.74 -5.93
N LEU A 407 11.37 20.86 -5.77
CA LEU A 407 10.53 19.84 -5.14
C LEU A 407 10.57 18.54 -5.95
N TRP A 408 10.43 18.60 -7.27
CA TRP A 408 10.53 17.43 -8.15
C TRP A 408 11.94 16.84 -8.20
N THR A 409 12.97 17.67 -8.23
CA THR A 409 14.37 17.20 -8.13
C THR A 409 14.59 16.43 -6.82
N ALA A 410 14.10 16.96 -5.70
CA ALA A 410 14.19 16.30 -4.41
C ALA A 410 13.47 14.93 -4.42
N PHE A 411 12.26 14.88 -4.99
CA PHE A 411 11.48 13.64 -5.05
C PHE A 411 12.08 12.60 -5.99
N ILE A 412 12.55 12.97 -7.18
CA ILE A 412 13.22 12.04 -8.10
C ILE A 412 14.56 11.56 -7.52
N THR A 413 15.33 12.44 -6.88
CA THR A 413 16.57 12.03 -6.18
C THR A 413 16.25 11.04 -5.04
N TYR A 414 15.19 11.26 -4.29
CA TYR A 414 14.71 10.32 -3.28
C TYR A 414 14.42 8.94 -3.88
N LEU A 415 13.68 8.86 -4.99
CA LEU A 415 13.38 7.61 -5.67
C LEU A 415 14.63 6.92 -6.22
N ALA A 416 15.52 7.68 -6.86
CA ALA A 416 16.78 7.18 -7.40
C ALA A 416 17.75 6.70 -6.32
N MET A 417 17.86 7.42 -5.20
CA MET A 417 18.70 7.00 -4.07
C MET A 417 18.19 5.70 -3.43
N ARG A 418 16.88 5.54 -3.27
CA ARG A 418 16.33 4.25 -2.81
C ARG A 418 16.79 3.12 -3.71
N SER A 419 16.62 3.30 -5.02
CA SER A 419 17.04 2.33 -6.04
C SER A 419 18.55 2.03 -5.97
N ALA A 420 19.39 3.06 -5.89
CA ALA A 420 20.84 2.93 -5.87
C ALA A 420 21.36 2.25 -4.59
N VAL A 421 20.87 2.69 -3.42
CA VAL A 421 21.31 2.15 -2.12
C VAL A 421 20.88 0.68 -1.97
N GLN A 422 19.65 0.34 -2.35
CA GLN A 422 19.20 -1.06 -2.32
C GLN A 422 20.02 -1.94 -3.27
N THR A 423 20.29 -1.46 -4.49
CA THR A 423 21.14 -2.15 -5.45
C THR A 423 22.55 -2.39 -4.90
N TRP A 424 23.15 -1.35 -4.31
CA TRP A 424 24.47 -1.45 -3.70
C TRP A 424 24.51 -2.45 -2.54
N LEU A 425 23.50 -2.41 -1.65
CA LEU A 425 23.40 -3.34 -0.52
C LEU A 425 23.22 -4.80 -0.96
N TYR A 426 22.49 -5.01 -2.06
CA TYR A 426 22.32 -6.35 -2.63
C TYR A 426 23.63 -6.87 -3.23
N MET A 427 24.32 -6.05 -4.05
CA MET A 427 25.57 -6.44 -4.73
C MET A 427 26.73 -6.69 -3.75
N ARG A 428 26.80 -5.95 -2.64
CA ARG A 428 27.86 -6.12 -1.65
C ARG A 428 27.82 -7.45 -0.89
N ARG A 429 26.71 -8.16 -0.94
CA ARG A 429 26.46 -9.40 -0.20
C ARG A 429 26.17 -10.62 -1.07
N GLY A 430 26.10 -10.46 -2.39
CA GLY A 430 25.98 -11.52 -3.40
C GLY A 430 27.33 -11.97 -3.90
#